data_5e2d3e7f342dcd50f0fec87637f64c25
#
_entry.id   5e2d3e7f342dcd50f0fec87637f64c25
#
_cell.length_a   1.000
_cell.length_b   1.000
_cell.length_c   1.000
_cell.angle_alpha   90.00
_cell.angle_beta   90.00
_cell.angle_gamma   90.00
#
_symmetry.space_group_name_H-M   'P 1'
#
loop_
_entity.id
_entity.type
_entity.pdbx_description
1 polymer ?
#
loop_
_entity_poly.entity_id
_entity_poly.type
_entity_poly.pdbx_seq_one_letter_code
_entity_poly.pdbx_strand_id
1 'polypeptide(L)'
;MSKSYIVKGGDTLSAISTRQYGLAGKWVLIKNANPQLVGRKTAVDGSPLIYPGDILIIPDDEKPTASVSASMPEGTVPSVLDDGAEQDITILIDGKAFTGFSGYTISMSVDSFDVFSFSAPFDDTVKNYRAAFRPFTYKQCSVYYDKKLLFNGTLLTPNPEVDADKKTITLQGYPACGCVNEVCLPETKYPPEYNGMKLGEIAKDCCGPFGFGVSIDGEEGAAFEKVEYSPGDTLFNFIKKLCEQRGLIITNKPNGDLLLWQPKKEKVCATIKESEEPFLSCKPSFDSQKFFSHITGFSKVENEEDADHYTYENKLLTKAGVLRPFTFVADDATSTDLQKAVEAKAGQI
;
A
#
# COMPACT_ATOMS: atom_id res chain seq x y z
N MET A 1 28.26 0.64 -7.15
CA MET A 1 29.16 1.47 -8.02
C MET A 1 28.54 1.55 -9.41
N SER A 2 28.30 2.74 -9.93
CA SER A 2 27.75 2.92 -11.27
C SER A 2 28.70 2.39 -12.35
N LYS A 3 28.18 1.75 -13.38
CA LYS A 3 28.95 1.23 -14.54
C LYS A 3 28.70 2.13 -15.74
N SER A 4 29.72 2.33 -16.58
CA SER A 4 29.52 2.97 -17.88
C SER A 4 29.22 1.92 -18.93
N TYR A 5 28.28 2.20 -19.83
CA TYR A 5 27.87 1.34 -20.94
C TYR A 5 27.91 2.11 -22.25
N ILE A 6 28.57 1.56 -23.26
CA ILE A 6 28.58 2.11 -24.61
C ILE A 6 27.47 1.47 -25.42
N VAL A 7 26.55 2.28 -25.91
CA VAL A 7 25.38 1.85 -26.69
C VAL A 7 25.85 1.22 -28.01
N LYS A 8 25.27 0.07 -28.32
CA LYS A 8 25.54 -0.68 -29.57
C LYS A 8 24.35 -0.53 -30.54
N GLY A 9 24.57 -0.85 -31.80
CA GLY A 9 23.48 -0.87 -32.78
C GLY A 9 22.37 -1.83 -32.39
N GLY A 10 21.14 -1.34 -32.39
CA GLY A 10 19.95 -2.10 -31.98
C GLY A 10 19.61 -2.05 -30.48
N ASP A 11 20.43 -1.38 -29.66
CA ASP A 11 20.10 -1.19 -28.25
C ASP A 11 18.95 -0.19 -28.07
N THR A 12 18.07 -0.49 -27.11
CA THR A 12 17.09 0.45 -26.55
C THR A 12 17.31 0.57 -25.05
N LEU A 13 16.88 1.67 -24.45
CA LEU A 13 16.99 1.83 -23.00
C LEU A 13 16.26 0.71 -22.24
N SER A 14 15.11 0.29 -22.73
CA SER A 14 14.35 -0.83 -22.16
C SER A 14 15.10 -2.16 -22.27
N ALA A 15 15.74 -2.44 -23.40
CA ALA A 15 16.55 -3.65 -23.57
C ALA A 15 17.81 -3.65 -22.69
N ILE A 16 18.47 -2.50 -22.54
CA ILE A 16 19.61 -2.33 -21.63
C ILE A 16 19.13 -2.52 -20.18
N SER A 17 18.00 -1.93 -19.82
CA SER A 17 17.37 -2.06 -18.50
C SER A 17 17.04 -3.52 -18.17
N THR A 18 16.45 -4.25 -19.10
CA THR A 18 16.17 -5.68 -18.92
C THR A 18 17.44 -6.48 -18.67
N ARG A 19 18.51 -6.21 -19.44
CA ARG A 19 19.79 -6.91 -19.25
C ARG A 19 20.49 -6.59 -17.94
N GLN A 20 20.36 -5.36 -17.44
CA GLN A 20 21.07 -4.91 -16.24
C GLN A 20 20.27 -5.13 -14.95
N TYR A 21 18.94 -4.99 -15.01
CA TYR A 21 18.05 -4.96 -13.86
C TYR A 21 16.96 -6.03 -13.88
N GLY A 22 16.91 -6.84 -14.95
CA GLY A 22 15.86 -7.85 -15.12
C GLY A 22 14.48 -7.29 -15.51
N LEU A 23 14.32 -5.95 -15.59
CA LEU A 23 13.04 -5.26 -15.83
C LEU A 23 13.20 -4.14 -16.86
N ALA A 24 12.38 -4.18 -17.93
CA ALA A 24 12.40 -3.18 -18.99
C ALA A 24 12.05 -1.78 -18.45
N GLY A 25 11.06 -1.66 -17.59
CA GLY A 25 10.57 -0.37 -17.04
C GLY A 25 11.59 0.39 -16.19
N LYS A 26 12.66 -0.26 -15.70
CA LYS A 26 13.73 0.42 -14.96
C LYS A 26 14.64 1.30 -15.83
N TRP A 27 14.36 1.41 -17.14
CA TRP A 27 15.07 2.37 -18.01
C TRP A 27 15.02 3.80 -17.49
N VAL A 28 14.02 4.13 -16.66
CA VAL A 28 13.90 5.43 -16.01
C VAL A 28 15.10 5.74 -15.11
N LEU A 29 15.67 4.73 -14.43
CA LEU A 29 16.88 4.87 -13.62
C LEU A 29 18.07 5.28 -14.49
N ILE A 30 18.20 4.63 -15.65
CA ILE A 30 19.26 4.96 -16.62
C ILE A 30 19.06 6.38 -17.16
N LYS A 31 17.83 6.76 -17.52
CA LYS A 31 17.51 8.12 -17.98
C LYS A 31 17.87 9.18 -16.93
N ASN A 32 17.50 8.96 -15.68
CA ASN A 32 17.75 9.92 -14.61
C ASN A 32 19.24 10.09 -14.29
N ALA A 33 20.04 9.03 -14.46
CA ALA A 33 21.49 9.08 -14.30
C ALA A 33 22.22 9.70 -15.51
N ASN A 34 21.49 10.00 -16.60
CA ASN A 34 22.05 10.47 -17.88
C ASN A 34 21.34 11.74 -18.37
N PRO A 35 21.67 12.92 -17.81
CA PRO A 35 20.99 14.19 -18.16
C PRO A 35 21.07 14.52 -19.68
N GLN A 36 22.07 14.02 -20.39
CA GLN A 36 22.22 14.18 -21.85
C GLN A 36 21.09 13.53 -22.67
N LEU A 37 20.25 12.71 -22.06
CA LEU A 37 19.06 12.10 -22.71
C LEU A 37 17.82 12.99 -22.62
N VAL A 38 17.86 14.06 -21.83
CA VAL A 38 16.74 15.00 -21.66
C VAL A 38 16.52 15.77 -22.98
N GLY A 39 15.27 15.80 -23.45
CA GLY A 39 14.89 16.49 -24.69
C GLY A 39 15.09 15.65 -25.98
N ARG A 40 15.59 14.43 -25.89
CA ARG A 40 15.62 13.52 -27.04
C ARG A 40 14.22 13.04 -27.41
N LYS A 41 14.03 12.70 -28.69
CA LYS A 41 12.80 12.05 -29.17
C LYS A 41 12.59 10.73 -28.41
N THR A 42 11.34 10.38 -28.19
CA THR A 42 10.96 9.15 -27.49
C THR A 42 10.69 8.01 -28.47
N ALA A 43 11.04 6.80 -28.09
CA ALA A 43 10.67 5.57 -28.75
C ALA A 43 9.19 5.22 -28.46
N VAL A 44 8.68 4.16 -29.08
CA VAL A 44 7.27 3.70 -28.92
C VAL A 44 6.95 3.34 -27.46
N ASP A 45 7.93 2.86 -26.70
CA ASP A 45 7.82 2.51 -25.28
C ASP A 45 7.96 3.72 -24.33
N GLY A 46 8.01 4.94 -24.86
CA GLY A 46 8.16 6.18 -24.09
C GLY A 46 9.59 6.47 -23.63
N SER A 47 10.56 5.58 -23.87
CA SER A 47 11.96 5.80 -23.50
C SER A 47 12.65 6.77 -24.46
N PRO A 48 13.63 7.59 -24.01
CA PRO A 48 14.45 8.40 -24.90
C PRO A 48 15.22 7.56 -25.91
N LEU A 49 15.30 8.06 -27.17
CA LEU A 49 16.13 7.42 -28.19
C LEU A 49 17.62 7.53 -27.82
N ILE A 50 18.34 6.43 -27.96
CA ILE A 50 19.78 6.32 -27.80
C ILE A 50 20.41 5.90 -29.12
N TYR A 51 21.65 6.30 -29.33
CA TYR A 51 22.37 6.04 -30.57
C TYR A 51 23.65 5.27 -30.32
N PRO A 52 24.08 4.43 -31.26
CA PRO A 52 25.35 3.73 -31.16
C PRO A 52 26.49 4.71 -30.87
N GLY A 53 27.30 4.39 -29.86
CA GLY A 53 28.37 5.24 -29.38
C GLY A 53 28.02 6.16 -28.21
N ASP A 54 26.75 6.30 -27.84
CA ASP A 54 26.37 7.00 -26.60
C ASP A 54 26.98 6.28 -25.39
N ILE A 55 27.54 7.06 -24.47
CA ILE A 55 28.07 6.53 -23.21
C ILE A 55 27.00 6.80 -22.14
N LEU A 56 26.47 5.72 -21.58
CA LEU A 56 25.45 5.78 -20.53
C LEU A 56 26.05 5.38 -19.19
N ILE A 57 25.72 6.13 -18.16
CA ILE A 57 25.93 5.73 -16.78
C ILE A 57 24.79 4.80 -16.40
N ILE A 58 25.11 3.56 -16.08
CA ILE A 58 24.16 2.57 -15.57
C ILE A 58 24.33 2.58 -14.05
N PRO A 59 23.42 3.19 -13.30
CA PRO A 59 23.46 3.09 -11.85
C PRO A 59 23.35 1.62 -11.44
N ASP A 60 24.00 1.22 -10.36
CA ASP A 60 23.72 -0.08 -9.79
C ASP A 60 22.22 -0.18 -9.54
N ASP A 61 21.64 -1.35 -9.76
CA ASP A 61 20.37 -1.71 -9.19
C ASP A 61 20.59 -1.82 -7.66
N GLU A 62 20.81 -0.69 -7.03
CA GLU A 62 20.31 -0.60 -5.69
C GLU A 62 18.82 -0.93 -5.89
N LYS A 63 18.42 -2.20 -5.53
CA LYS A 63 17.05 -2.44 -5.12
C LYS A 63 16.60 -1.11 -4.56
N PRO A 64 15.44 -0.56 -4.91
CA PRO A 64 14.83 0.34 -3.99
C PRO A 64 14.79 -0.47 -2.69
N THR A 65 15.83 -0.41 -1.91
CA THR A 65 15.78 -0.41 -0.50
C THR A 65 14.96 0.84 -0.28
N ALA A 66 13.64 0.69 -0.39
CA ALA A 66 12.72 1.42 0.39
C ALA A 66 12.89 0.97 1.84
N SER A 67 14.12 0.82 2.31
CA SER A 67 14.54 1.26 3.59
C SER A 67 14.69 2.76 3.42
N VAL A 68 13.58 3.47 3.31
CA VAL A 68 13.52 4.82 3.83
C VAL A 68 14.00 4.60 5.25
N SER A 69 15.27 4.96 5.49
CA SER A 69 15.83 5.02 6.82
C SER A 69 14.75 5.66 7.67
N ALA A 70 14.39 5.04 8.80
CA ALA A 70 13.41 5.62 9.72
C ALA A 70 13.88 6.97 10.31
N SER A 71 14.89 7.58 9.73
CA SER A 71 15.47 8.86 10.05
C SER A 71 15.25 9.85 8.91
N MET A 72 14.88 11.05 9.26
CA MET A 72 14.76 12.20 8.34
C MET A 72 16.04 12.39 7.55
N PRO A 73 15.98 12.68 6.22
CA PRO A 73 17.17 13.00 5.44
C PRO A 73 17.92 14.19 6.06
N GLU A 74 19.20 14.03 6.37
CA GLU A 74 20.03 15.13 6.84
C GLU A 74 20.10 16.22 5.76
N GLY A 75 19.73 17.43 6.14
CA GLY A 75 19.92 18.64 5.33
C GLY A 75 18.69 19.25 4.68
N THR A 76 17.45 18.78 4.95
CA THR A 76 16.24 19.27 4.28
C THR A 76 15.28 20.04 5.20
N VAL A 77 15.70 20.49 6.36
CA VAL A 77 14.89 21.38 7.19
C VAL A 77 15.33 22.82 6.92
N PRO A 78 14.58 23.62 6.14
CA PRO A 78 14.79 25.04 6.19
C PRO A 78 14.36 25.52 7.58
N SER A 79 15.30 25.99 8.36
CA SER A 79 15.04 26.79 9.54
C SER A 79 14.38 28.08 9.09
N VAL A 80 13.09 28.14 8.95
CA VAL A 80 12.33 29.36 8.78
C VAL A 80 10.92 29.16 9.29
N LEU A 81 10.77 29.34 10.54
CA LEU A 81 9.81 30.21 11.22
C LEU A 81 10.20 30.14 12.70
N ASP A 82 10.94 31.13 13.11
CA ASP A 82 11.36 31.36 14.47
C ASP A 82 10.21 32.04 15.24
N ASP A 83 9.25 31.23 15.67
CA ASP A 83 8.30 31.60 16.70
C ASP A 83 8.19 30.58 17.82
N GLY A 84 9.28 29.80 18.06
CA GLY A 84 9.54 29.09 19.31
C GLY A 84 8.68 27.86 19.61
N ALA A 85 7.83 27.43 18.69
CA ALA A 85 7.16 26.13 18.79
C ALA A 85 7.93 25.09 18.00
N GLU A 86 8.59 24.16 18.68
CA GLU A 86 9.06 22.93 18.06
C GLU A 86 7.86 22.27 17.38
N GLN A 87 7.84 22.29 16.03
CA GLN A 87 6.83 21.54 15.30
C GLN A 87 7.22 20.08 15.33
N ASP A 88 6.56 19.30 16.15
CA ASP A 88 6.76 17.84 16.25
C ASP A 88 6.50 17.14 14.91
N ILE A 89 5.71 17.74 14.02
CA ILE A 89 5.36 17.19 12.71
C ILE A 89 6.12 17.89 11.58
N THR A 90 6.78 17.09 10.75
CA THR A 90 7.42 17.54 9.50
C THR A 90 6.76 16.85 8.30
N ILE A 91 6.27 17.64 7.35
CA ILE A 91 5.69 17.15 6.09
C ILE A 91 6.70 17.43 4.96
N LEU A 92 7.07 16.38 4.22
CA LEU A 92 7.88 16.52 3.00
C LEU A 92 7.02 16.24 1.77
N ILE A 93 7.10 17.11 0.77
CA ILE A 93 6.47 16.92 -0.55
C ILE A 93 7.59 16.90 -1.59
N ASP A 94 7.72 15.78 -2.33
CA ASP A 94 8.85 15.55 -3.25
C ASP A 94 10.22 15.81 -2.58
N GLY A 95 10.37 15.39 -1.31
CA GLY A 95 11.58 15.56 -0.51
C GLY A 95 11.84 16.97 0.01
N LYS A 96 10.93 17.92 -0.21
CA LYS A 96 11.04 19.31 0.27
C LYS A 96 10.11 19.53 1.45
N ALA A 97 10.62 20.15 2.52
CA ALA A 97 9.81 20.48 3.68
C ALA A 97 8.68 21.44 3.30
N PHE A 98 7.49 21.14 3.77
CA PHE A 98 6.30 21.97 3.65
C PHE A 98 5.87 22.43 5.04
N THR A 99 5.97 23.74 5.30
CA THR A 99 5.73 24.34 6.62
C THR A 99 4.46 25.18 6.70
N GLY A 100 3.78 25.38 5.58
CA GLY A 100 2.62 26.28 5.49
C GLY A 100 1.26 25.61 5.81
N PHE A 101 1.22 24.47 6.52
CA PHE A 101 -0.05 23.84 6.87
C PHE A 101 -0.68 24.44 8.14
N SER A 102 -2.00 24.53 8.14
CA SER A 102 -2.81 25.02 9.27
C SER A 102 -3.38 23.91 10.14
N GLY A 103 -3.38 22.67 9.65
CA GLY A 103 -3.85 21.50 10.37
C GLY A 103 -3.53 20.22 9.61
N TYR A 104 -3.46 19.10 10.31
CA TYR A 104 -3.25 17.78 9.73
C TYR A 104 -4.02 16.71 10.48
N THR A 105 -4.28 15.60 9.80
CA THR A 105 -4.87 14.38 10.39
C THR A 105 -4.16 13.18 9.82
N ILE A 106 -3.76 12.25 10.66
CA ILE A 106 -3.24 10.94 10.29
C ILE A 106 -4.16 9.91 10.90
N SER A 107 -4.87 9.16 10.06
CA SER A 107 -5.72 8.05 10.49
C SER A 107 -4.97 6.75 10.24
N MET A 108 -4.58 6.07 11.33
CA MET A 108 -3.89 4.78 11.27
C MET A 108 -4.88 3.66 11.51
N SER A 109 -4.83 2.63 10.69
CA SER A 109 -5.73 1.48 10.79
C SER A 109 -4.94 0.17 10.89
N VAL A 110 -5.55 -0.82 11.57
CA VAL A 110 -4.96 -2.16 11.69
C VAL A 110 -5.39 -3.10 10.58
N ASP A 111 -6.48 -2.82 9.88
CA ASP A 111 -7.16 -3.66 8.89
C ASP A 111 -7.43 -2.97 7.56
N SER A 112 -6.89 -1.78 7.40
CA SER A 112 -6.95 -1.00 6.17
C SER A 112 -5.72 -0.11 6.04
N PHE A 113 -5.64 0.67 4.98
CA PHE A 113 -4.52 1.58 4.78
C PHE A 113 -4.68 2.87 5.57
N ASP A 114 -3.55 3.37 6.06
CA ASP A 114 -3.48 4.66 6.70
C ASP A 114 -3.88 5.77 5.71
N VAL A 115 -4.47 6.82 6.23
CA VAL A 115 -4.81 8.02 5.45
C VAL A 115 -4.19 9.23 6.11
N PHE A 116 -3.58 10.06 5.29
CA PHE A 116 -3.03 11.33 5.71
C PHE A 116 -3.75 12.48 5.01
N SER A 117 -4.09 13.50 5.78
CA SER A 117 -4.70 14.72 5.28
C SER A 117 -4.08 15.93 5.96
N PHE A 118 -3.85 17.00 5.20
CA PHE A 118 -3.48 18.27 5.77
C PHE A 118 -4.17 19.44 5.04
N SER A 119 -4.37 20.53 5.75
CA SER A 119 -4.95 21.77 5.23
C SER A 119 -3.91 22.88 5.25
N ALA A 120 -3.91 23.70 4.22
CA ALA A 120 -3.01 24.85 4.10
C ALA A 120 -3.75 26.07 3.54
N PRO A 121 -3.32 27.29 3.84
CA PRO A 121 -3.75 28.46 3.10
C PRO A 121 -3.43 28.28 1.61
N PHE A 122 -4.35 28.67 0.74
CA PHE A 122 -4.17 28.57 -0.70
C PHE A 122 -3.97 29.95 -1.31
N ASP A 123 -2.72 30.25 -1.72
CA ASP A 123 -2.42 31.46 -2.45
C ASP A 123 -2.10 31.13 -3.90
N ASP A 124 -3.06 31.41 -4.77
CA ASP A 124 -2.96 31.15 -6.21
C ASP A 124 -2.01 32.10 -6.93
N THR A 125 -1.56 33.18 -6.27
CA THR A 125 -0.57 34.11 -6.82
C THR A 125 0.86 33.60 -6.65
N VAL A 126 1.09 32.71 -5.67
CA VAL A 126 2.41 32.12 -5.40
C VAL A 126 2.67 30.98 -6.37
N LYS A 127 3.60 31.17 -7.29
CA LYS A 127 3.94 30.21 -8.36
C LYS A 127 4.30 28.82 -7.84
N ASN A 128 4.97 28.73 -6.70
CA ASN A 128 5.38 27.45 -6.10
C ASN A 128 4.19 26.65 -5.54
N TYR A 129 3.15 27.31 -5.02
CA TYR A 129 1.93 26.66 -4.55
C TYR A 129 1.18 25.99 -5.70
N ARG A 130 1.01 26.67 -6.82
CA ARG A 130 0.39 26.08 -8.01
C ARG A 130 1.12 24.84 -8.51
N ALA A 131 2.46 24.86 -8.47
CA ALA A 131 3.27 23.71 -8.88
C ALA A 131 3.20 22.56 -7.87
N ALA A 132 3.18 22.86 -6.57
CA ALA A 132 3.12 21.87 -5.51
C ALA A 132 1.77 21.14 -5.47
N PHE A 133 0.67 21.87 -5.71
CA PHE A 133 -0.70 21.37 -5.54
C PHE A 133 -1.45 21.19 -6.84
N ARG A 134 -0.74 21.02 -7.95
CA ARG A 134 -1.35 20.73 -9.24
C ARG A 134 -2.04 19.36 -9.20
N PRO A 135 -3.32 19.26 -9.59
CA PRO A 135 -4.02 17.99 -9.68
C PRO A 135 -3.31 16.98 -10.59
N PHE A 136 -3.50 15.70 -10.32
CA PHE A 136 -3.00 14.57 -11.13
C PHE A 136 -1.46 14.49 -11.26
N THR A 137 -0.74 14.99 -10.27
CA THR A 137 0.74 14.93 -10.27
C THR A 137 1.30 13.82 -9.39
N TYR A 138 0.45 13.18 -8.58
CA TYR A 138 0.80 12.03 -7.71
C TYR A 138 2.10 12.26 -6.93
N LYS A 139 2.20 13.42 -6.25
CA LYS A 139 3.41 13.82 -5.56
C LYS A 139 3.71 12.94 -4.36
N GLN A 140 4.98 12.60 -4.18
CA GLN A 140 5.45 11.89 -3.01
C GLN A 140 5.26 12.74 -1.76
N CYS A 141 4.74 12.12 -0.70
CA CYS A 141 4.56 12.77 0.60
C CYS A 141 5.09 11.88 1.71
N SER A 142 5.92 12.45 2.58
CA SER A 142 6.39 11.76 3.78
C SER A 142 6.09 12.61 5.00
N VAL A 143 5.63 12.00 6.07
CA VAL A 143 5.30 12.66 7.33
C VAL A 143 6.13 12.07 8.45
N TYR A 144 6.77 12.95 9.20
CA TYR A 144 7.60 12.60 10.34
C TYR A 144 7.03 13.22 11.61
N TYR A 145 7.11 12.51 12.72
CA TYR A 145 6.90 12.99 14.06
C TYR A 145 8.19 12.79 14.85
N ASP A 146 8.72 13.83 15.42
CA ASP A 146 10.00 13.80 16.16
C ASP A 146 11.08 12.96 15.42
N LYS A 147 11.30 13.29 14.14
CA LYS A 147 12.24 12.61 13.23
C LYS A 147 11.91 11.14 12.90
N LYS A 148 10.84 10.58 13.47
CA LYS A 148 10.37 9.22 13.17
C LYS A 148 9.39 9.26 12.01
N LEU A 149 9.63 8.46 10.98
CA LEU A 149 8.71 8.34 9.85
C LEU A 149 7.39 7.71 10.33
N LEU A 150 6.28 8.42 10.13
CA LEU A 150 4.94 7.93 10.39
C LEU A 150 4.22 7.47 9.12
N PHE A 151 4.48 8.17 8.02
CA PHE A 151 3.76 7.95 6.78
C PHE A 151 4.66 8.25 5.58
N ASN A 152 4.60 7.41 4.56
CA ASN A 152 5.20 7.64 3.27
C ASN A 152 4.26 7.17 2.16
N GLY A 153 3.93 8.06 1.24
CA GLY A 153 2.94 7.75 0.22
C GLY A 153 2.79 8.81 -0.83
N THR A 154 1.59 8.93 -1.37
CA THR A 154 1.26 9.76 -2.52
C THR A 154 0.12 10.70 -2.19
N LEU A 155 0.26 11.97 -2.53
CA LEU A 155 -0.83 12.94 -2.48
C LEU A 155 -1.73 12.77 -3.72
N LEU A 156 -3.03 12.65 -3.47
CA LEU A 156 -4.01 12.34 -4.49
C LEU A 156 -4.89 13.54 -4.84
N THR A 157 -5.56 14.06 -3.83
CA THR A 157 -6.73 14.91 -4.02
C THR A 157 -6.46 16.29 -3.45
N PRO A 158 -6.01 17.26 -4.28
CA PRO A 158 -6.03 18.65 -3.89
C PRO A 158 -7.46 19.19 -4.00
N ASN A 159 -8.04 19.56 -2.87
CA ASN A 159 -9.37 20.18 -2.78
C ASN A 159 -9.22 21.66 -2.41
N PRO A 160 -9.09 22.58 -3.37
CA PRO A 160 -9.10 24.00 -3.08
C PRO A 160 -10.53 24.46 -2.73
N GLU A 161 -10.64 25.22 -1.66
CA GLU A 161 -11.85 25.90 -1.24
C GLU A 161 -11.59 27.40 -1.27
N VAL A 162 -12.33 28.10 -2.08
CA VAL A 162 -12.19 29.56 -2.26
C VAL A 162 -13.57 30.20 -2.05
N ASP A 163 -13.70 30.98 -1.01
CA ASP A 163 -14.85 31.85 -0.77
C ASP A 163 -14.40 33.31 -0.59
N ALA A 164 -15.32 34.20 -0.20
CA ALA A 164 -15.03 35.62 -0.08
C ALA A 164 -13.98 35.96 0.99
N ASP A 165 -13.89 35.16 2.04
CA ASP A 165 -13.10 35.44 3.24
C ASP A 165 -11.96 34.45 3.46
N LYS A 166 -12.00 33.30 2.77
CA LYS A 166 -11.09 32.20 3.03
C LYS A 166 -10.64 31.49 1.74
N LYS A 167 -9.35 31.33 1.63
CA LYS A 167 -8.73 30.51 0.60
C LYS A 167 -7.91 29.41 1.24
N THR A 168 -8.35 28.18 1.16
CA THR A 168 -7.66 27.01 1.73
C THR A 168 -7.59 25.88 0.71
N ILE A 169 -6.62 25.01 0.90
CA ILE A 169 -6.52 23.75 0.19
C ILE A 169 -6.40 22.61 1.20
N THR A 170 -7.17 21.57 1.01
CA THR A 170 -7.03 20.32 1.74
C THR A 170 -6.46 19.28 0.81
N LEU A 171 -5.38 18.65 1.23
CA LEU A 171 -4.71 17.59 0.51
C LEU A 171 -4.84 16.29 1.26
N GLN A 172 -5.13 15.22 0.54
CA GLN A 172 -5.22 13.87 1.08
C GLN A 172 -4.25 12.96 0.34
N GLY A 173 -3.73 11.99 1.06
CA GLY A 173 -2.83 10.98 0.53
C GLY A 173 -3.07 9.62 1.15
N TYR A 174 -2.59 8.61 0.45
CA TYR A 174 -2.53 7.23 0.93
C TYR A 174 -1.09 6.72 0.89
N PRO A 175 -0.74 5.63 1.63
CA PRO A 175 0.59 5.05 1.57
C PRO A 175 0.92 4.58 0.14
N ALA A 176 2.19 4.38 -0.16
CA ALA A 176 2.61 3.99 -1.51
C ALA A 176 1.89 2.74 -2.03
N CYS A 177 1.62 1.78 -1.14
CA CYS A 177 0.82 0.58 -1.46
C CYS A 177 -0.69 0.85 -1.57
N GLY A 178 -1.20 2.01 -1.16
CA GLY A 178 -2.63 2.33 -1.16
C GLY A 178 -3.27 2.29 -2.55
N CYS A 179 -2.47 2.47 -3.60
CA CYS A 179 -2.94 2.36 -4.99
C CYS A 179 -3.60 1.01 -5.30
N VAL A 180 -3.28 -0.07 -4.58
CA VAL A 180 -3.88 -1.40 -4.82
C VAL A 180 -5.41 -1.42 -4.62
N ASN A 181 -5.97 -0.43 -3.88
CA ASN A 181 -7.42 -0.26 -3.76
C ASN A 181 -8.10 0.12 -5.09
N GLU A 182 -7.35 0.71 -6.02
CA GLU A 182 -7.89 1.36 -7.22
C GLU A 182 -7.43 0.67 -8.51
N VAL A 183 -6.29 -0.04 -8.45
CA VAL A 183 -5.69 -0.67 -9.64
C VAL A 183 -6.03 -2.14 -9.73
N CYS A 184 -6.09 -2.62 -10.97
CA CYS A 184 -6.20 -4.02 -11.32
C CYS A 184 -4.84 -4.58 -11.72
N LEU A 185 -4.77 -5.90 -11.93
CA LEU A 185 -3.59 -6.55 -12.46
C LEU A 185 -3.26 -5.99 -13.85
N PRO A 186 -2.02 -5.54 -14.12
CA PRO A 186 -1.67 -4.97 -15.41
C PRO A 186 -1.66 -6.03 -16.51
N GLU A 187 -1.94 -5.61 -17.75
CA GLU A 187 -1.99 -6.49 -18.93
C GLU A 187 -0.76 -7.39 -19.09
N THR A 188 0.41 -6.89 -18.71
CA THR A 188 1.67 -7.63 -18.79
C THR A 188 1.75 -8.88 -17.89
N LYS A 189 0.77 -9.03 -16.99
CA LYS A 189 0.64 -10.17 -16.06
C LYS A 189 -0.45 -11.16 -16.48
N TYR A 190 -1.03 -10.99 -17.67
CA TYR A 190 -2.03 -11.93 -18.18
C TYR A 190 -1.44 -12.95 -19.14
N PRO A 191 -1.92 -14.23 -19.11
CA PRO A 191 -2.83 -14.78 -18.09
C PRO A 191 -2.14 -14.91 -16.72
N PRO A 192 -2.86 -14.65 -15.61
CA PRO A 192 -2.28 -14.83 -14.28
C PRO A 192 -2.14 -16.33 -13.97
N GLU A 193 -0.92 -16.75 -13.66
CA GLU A 193 -0.59 -18.14 -13.32
C GLU A 193 -0.05 -18.22 -11.89
N TYR A 194 -0.96 -18.29 -10.92
CA TYR A 194 -0.63 -18.29 -9.50
C TYR A 194 -0.81 -19.63 -8.80
N ASN A 195 -1.16 -20.68 -9.56
CA ASN A 195 -1.33 -22.01 -9.04
C ASN A 195 -0.02 -22.56 -8.48
N GLY A 196 -0.07 -23.20 -7.33
CA GLY A 196 1.11 -23.74 -6.65
C GLY A 196 2.02 -22.68 -6.00
N MET A 197 1.58 -21.41 -5.94
CA MET A 197 2.35 -20.33 -5.30
C MET A 197 1.85 -20.03 -3.89
N LYS A 198 2.74 -19.54 -3.04
CA LYS A 198 2.39 -19.05 -1.70
C LYS A 198 1.86 -17.63 -1.77
N LEU A 199 1.08 -17.23 -0.74
CA LEU A 199 0.50 -15.89 -0.63
C LEU A 199 1.53 -14.78 -0.84
N GLY A 200 2.71 -14.88 -0.23
CA GLY A 200 3.75 -13.87 -0.35
C GLY A 200 4.36 -13.76 -1.74
N GLU A 201 4.44 -14.86 -2.46
CA GLU A 201 4.92 -14.88 -3.84
C GLU A 201 3.90 -14.22 -4.76
N ILE A 202 2.61 -14.55 -4.61
CA ILE A 202 1.51 -13.96 -5.37
C ILE A 202 1.45 -12.45 -5.13
N ALA A 203 1.43 -12.03 -3.87
CA ALA A 203 1.34 -10.62 -3.52
C ALA A 203 2.55 -9.81 -4.04
N LYS A 204 3.77 -10.36 -3.97
CA LYS A 204 4.98 -9.73 -4.51
C LYS A 204 4.94 -9.63 -6.03
N ASP A 205 4.44 -10.65 -6.71
CA ASP A 205 4.33 -10.63 -8.16
C ASP A 205 3.28 -9.63 -8.64
N CYS A 206 2.10 -9.63 -8.03
CA CYS A 206 1.03 -8.69 -8.35
C CYS A 206 1.44 -7.24 -8.09
N CYS A 207 2.12 -6.97 -6.97
CA CYS A 207 2.47 -5.61 -6.53
C CYS A 207 3.78 -5.11 -7.13
N GLY A 208 4.62 -6.00 -7.64
CA GLY A 208 5.94 -5.65 -8.19
C GLY A 208 5.97 -4.49 -9.19
N PRO A 209 5.02 -4.39 -10.13
CA PRO A 209 4.96 -3.29 -11.09
C PRO A 209 4.77 -1.89 -10.46
N PHE A 210 4.25 -1.80 -9.24
CA PHE A 210 3.87 -0.52 -8.60
C PHE A 210 4.97 0.09 -7.73
N GLY A 211 6.10 -0.61 -7.51
CA GLY A 211 7.32 -0.03 -6.94
C GLY A 211 7.38 0.07 -5.42
N PHE A 212 6.45 -0.54 -4.68
CA PHE A 212 6.52 -0.68 -3.22
C PHE A 212 6.84 -2.13 -2.81
N GLY A 213 7.28 -2.32 -1.58
CA GLY A 213 7.61 -3.64 -1.04
C GLY A 213 6.37 -4.35 -0.48
N VAL A 214 6.46 -5.69 -0.40
CA VAL A 214 5.46 -6.53 0.26
C VAL A 214 6.15 -7.33 1.35
N SER A 215 5.60 -7.32 2.55
CA SER A 215 6.08 -8.09 3.71
C SER A 215 4.95 -8.84 4.38
N ILE A 216 5.29 -9.97 4.99
CA ILE A 216 4.37 -10.81 5.74
C ILE A 216 4.88 -10.92 7.17
N ASP A 217 3.99 -10.70 8.13
CA ASP A 217 4.20 -10.95 9.55
C ASP A 217 3.13 -11.91 10.05
N GLY A 218 3.36 -13.19 9.85
CA GLY A 218 2.45 -14.28 10.19
C GLY A 218 2.75 -15.52 9.37
N GLU A 219 1.90 -16.54 9.55
CA GLU A 219 1.98 -17.77 8.78
C GLU A 219 1.21 -17.64 7.46
N GLU A 220 1.91 -17.69 6.34
CA GLU A 220 1.28 -17.62 5.02
C GLU A 220 0.62 -18.94 4.57
N GLY A 221 0.80 -20.03 5.33
CA GLY A 221 0.26 -21.34 5.02
C GLY A 221 0.92 -22.06 3.85
N ALA A 222 0.26 -23.11 3.37
CA ALA A 222 0.70 -23.86 2.19
C ALA A 222 0.48 -23.05 0.89
N ALA A 223 1.12 -23.48 -0.19
CA ALA A 223 0.86 -22.94 -1.53
C ALA A 223 -0.61 -23.19 -1.92
N PHE A 224 -1.21 -22.26 -2.66
CA PHE A 224 -2.56 -22.42 -3.18
C PHE A 224 -2.53 -23.38 -4.37
N GLU A 225 -3.43 -24.37 -4.39
CA GLU A 225 -3.51 -25.31 -5.51
C GLU A 225 -4.04 -24.63 -6.77
N LYS A 226 -5.06 -23.79 -6.61
CA LYS A 226 -5.67 -23.04 -7.69
C LYS A 226 -5.99 -21.63 -7.24
N VAL A 227 -5.59 -20.64 -8.04
CA VAL A 227 -5.88 -19.23 -7.78
C VAL A 227 -6.43 -18.60 -9.05
N GLU A 228 -7.61 -18.01 -8.95
CA GLU A 228 -8.26 -17.32 -10.06
C GLU A 228 -8.32 -15.81 -9.77
N TYR A 229 -7.79 -15.03 -10.68
CA TYR A 229 -7.97 -13.58 -10.70
C TYR A 229 -9.06 -13.22 -11.69
N SER A 230 -10.06 -12.48 -11.24
CA SER A 230 -11.14 -12.02 -12.11
C SER A 230 -10.80 -10.65 -12.68
N PRO A 231 -10.77 -10.48 -14.02
CA PRO A 231 -10.58 -9.16 -14.63
C PRO A 231 -11.59 -8.14 -14.10
N GLY A 232 -11.10 -7.00 -13.65
CA GLY A 232 -11.91 -5.97 -13.01
C GLY A 232 -11.88 -5.96 -11.48
N ASP A 233 -11.41 -7.04 -10.84
CA ASP A 233 -11.11 -7.01 -9.41
C ASP A 233 -9.92 -6.09 -9.14
N THR A 234 -10.01 -5.28 -8.07
CA THR A 234 -8.84 -4.55 -7.60
C THR A 234 -7.84 -5.50 -6.96
N LEU A 235 -6.56 -5.13 -7.02
CA LEU A 235 -5.52 -5.94 -6.37
C LEU A 235 -5.77 -6.10 -4.87
N PHE A 236 -6.32 -5.07 -4.23
CA PHE A 236 -6.71 -5.16 -2.81
C PHE A 236 -7.72 -6.26 -2.57
N ASN A 237 -8.82 -6.30 -3.34
CA ASN A 237 -9.86 -7.33 -3.17
C ASN A 237 -9.31 -8.73 -3.44
N PHE A 238 -8.49 -8.86 -4.47
CA PHE A 238 -7.87 -10.14 -4.81
C PHE A 238 -6.94 -10.63 -3.68
N ILE A 239 -5.98 -9.82 -3.25
CA ILE A 239 -5.05 -10.19 -2.18
C ILE A 239 -5.80 -10.39 -0.85
N LYS A 240 -6.84 -9.58 -0.57
CA LYS A 240 -7.67 -9.71 0.63
C LYS A 240 -8.36 -11.06 0.71
N LYS A 241 -8.96 -11.56 -0.39
CA LYS A 241 -9.57 -12.89 -0.44
C LYS A 241 -8.57 -13.99 -0.05
N LEU A 242 -7.33 -13.90 -0.54
CA LEU A 242 -6.28 -14.86 -0.22
C LEU A 242 -5.81 -14.74 1.24
N CYS A 243 -5.68 -13.50 1.75
CA CYS A 243 -5.32 -13.23 3.14
C CYS A 243 -6.36 -13.77 4.12
N GLU A 244 -7.66 -13.57 3.84
CA GLU A 244 -8.76 -14.05 4.68
C GLU A 244 -8.71 -15.55 4.87
N GLN A 245 -8.33 -16.32 3.84
CA GLN A 245 -8.17 -17.78 3.91
C GLN A 245 -6.99 -18.20 4.81
N ARG A 246 -6.05 -17.32 5.06
CA ARG A 246 -4.87 -17.57 5.90
C ARG A 246 -4.95 -16.86 7.26
N GLY A 247 -6.08 -16.21 7.56
CA GLY A 247 -6.25 -15.43 8.79
C GLY A 247 -5.33 -14.22 8.89
N LEU A 248 -4.91 -13.68 7.73
CA LEU A 248 -4.07 -12.50 7.63
C LEU A 248 -4.92 -11.27 7.31
N ILE A 249 -4.47 -10.12 7.73
CA ILE A 249 -5.07 -8.81 7.50
C ILE A 249 -4.12 -7.98 6.64
N ILE A 250 -4.67 -7.10 5.82
CA ILE A 250 -3.90 -6.20 4.96
C ILE A 250 -3.84 -4.82 5.61
N THR A 251 -2.64 -4.27 5.71
CA THR A 251 -2.38 -2.90 6.11
C THR A 251 -1.10 -2.40 5.44
N ASN A 252 -0.55 -1.30 5.89
CA ASN A 252 0.73 -0.77 5.43
C ASN A 252 1.74 -0.59 6.56
N LYS A 253 2.99 -0.48 6.17
CA LYS A 253 4.07 0.01 7.05
C LYS A 253 4.23 1.53 6.91
N PRO A 254 4.83 2.20 7.91
CA PRO A 254 5.10 3.64 7.81
C PRO A 254 5.91 4.05 6.56
N ASN A 255 6.74 3.17 6.03
CA ASN A 255 7.51 3.42 4.80
C ASN A 255 6.67 3.29 3.50
N GLY A 256 5.38 2.97 3.61
CA GLY A 256 4.47 2.84 2.49
C GLY A 256 4.40 1.44 1.87
N ASP A 257 5.15 0.46 2.37
CA ASP A 257 5.07 -0.93 1.92
C ASP A 257 3.79 -1.62 2.37
N LEU A 258 3.35 -2.60 1.59
CA LEU A 258 2.24 -3.48 1.94
C LEU A 258 2.65 -4.44 3.05
N LEU A 259 1.81 -4.55 4.07
CA LEU A 259 1.97 -5.50 5.16
C LEU A 259 0.78 -6.45 5.22
N LEU A 260 1.05 -7.74 5.07
CA LEU A 260 0.12 -8.82 5.36
C LEU A 260 0.49 -9.36 6.74
N TRP A 261 -0.39 -9.20 7.73
CA TRP A 261 -0.03 -9.54 9.10
C TRP A 261 -1.12 -10.33 9.82
N GLN A 262 -0.72 -11.11 10.80
CA GLN A 262 -1.62 -11.89 11.61
C GLN A 262 -1.73 -11.27 13.00
N PRO A 263 -2.95 -10.93 13.47
CA PRO A 263 -3.15 -10.50 14.84
C PRO A 263 -2.69 -11.58 15.82
N LYS A 264 -1.77 -11.22 16.69
CA LYS A 264 -1.24 -12.12 17.73
C LYS A 264 -1.72 -11.63 19.09
N LYS A 265 -2.02 -12.56 19.99
CA LYS A 265 -2.22 -12.24 21.41
C LYS A 265 -0.85 -12.03 22.04
N GLU A 266 -0.30 -10.84 21.85
CA GLU A 266 0.96 -10.45 22.44
C GLU A 266 0.78 -9.83 23.83
N LYS A 267 1.91 -9.55 24.48
CA LYS A 267 1.93 -8.88 25.77
C LYS A 267 1.24 -7.51 25.66
N VAL A 268 0.37 -7.21 26.60
CA VAL A 268 -0.26 -5.90 26.71
C VAL A 268 0.80 -4.79 26.70
N CYS A 269 0.76 -3.93 25.70
CA CYS A 269 1.71 -2.82 25.56
C CYS A 269 1.31 -1.58 26.37
N ALA A 270 0.01 -1.40 26.62
CA ALA A 270 -0.52 -0.30 27.41
C ALA A 270 -1.83 -0.72 28.07
N THR A 271 -2.13 -0.14 29.24
CA THR A 271 -3.40 -0.29 29.92
C THR A 271 -4.03 1.09 30.02
N ILE A 272 -5.25 1.24 29.47
CA ILE A 272 -6.04 2.46 29.60
C ILE A 272 -7.08 2.20 30.67
N LYS A 273 -7.12 3.04 31.69
CA LYS A 273 -8.07 2.94 32.77
C LYS A 273 -9.08 4.09 32.70
N GLU A 274 -10.34 3.76 32.89
CA GLU A 274 -11.39 4.76 33.07
C GLU A 274 -11.02 5.68 34.26
N SER A 275 -11.22 6.98 34.11
CA SER A 275 -10.85 8.01 35.08
C SER A 275 -9.36 8.34 35.29
N GLU A 276 -8.45 7.78 34.52
CA GLU A 276 -7.03 8.14 34.52
C GLU A 276 -6.61 8.72 33.16
N GLU A 277 -5.74 9.74 33.10
CA GLU A 277 -5.18 10.22 31.84
C GLU A 277 -4.39 9.12 31.12
N PRO A 278 -4.46 8.99 29.80
CA PRO A 278 -5.10 9.89 28.82
C PRO A 278 -6.56 9.57 28.46
N PHE A 279 -7.32 8.87 29.30
CA PHE A 279 -8.70 8.49 28.99
C PHE A 279 -9.64 9.71 29.08
N LEU A 280 -10.24 10.09 27.95
CA LEU A 280 -11.21 11.20 27.92
C LEU A 280 -12.65 10.73 27.81
N SER A 281 -12.95 9.81 26.93
CA SER A 281 -14.28 9.23 26.78
C SER A 281 -14.24 7.89 26.05
N CYS A 282 -15.24 7.04 26.30
CA CYS A 282 -15.48 5.80 25.56
C CYS A 282 -16.94 5.73 25.15
N LYS A 283 -17.21 5.53 23.86
CA LYS A 283 -18.55 5.37 23.32
C LYS A 283 -18.58 4.06 22.51
N PRO A 284 -18.73 2.90 23.17
CA PRO A 284 -18.75 1.63 22.45
C PRO A 284 -20.02 1.54 21.59
N SER A 285 -19.87 0.94 20.41
CA SER A 285 -20.97 0.57 19.52
C SER A 285 -20.89 -0.93 19.24
N PHE A 286 -22.00 -1.62 19.37
CA PHE A 286 -22.10 -3.06 19.14
C PHE A 286 -23.03 -3.33 17.98
N ASP A 287 -22.50 -3.88 16.88
CA ASP A 287 -23.28 -4.24 15.69
C ASP A 287 -23.61 -5.73 15.71
N SER A 288 -24.84 -6.03 16.16
CA SER A 288 -25.34 -7.41 16.19
C SER A 288 -25.68 -7.97 14.79
N GLN A 289 -25.67 -7.15 13.74
CA GLN A 289 -26.00 -7.59 12.38
C GLN A 289 -24.91 -8.50 11.81
N LYS A 290 -23.66 -8.29 12.23
CA LYS A 290 -22.51 -9.10 11.83
C LYS A 290 -22.16 -10.22 12.80
N PHE A 291 -23.00 -10.49 13.80
CA PHE A 291 -22.76 -11.53 14.80
C PHE A 291 -23.61 -12.77 14.47
N PHE A 292 -22.98 -13.86 14.07
CA PHE A 292 -23.65 -15.05 13.53
C PHE A 292 -23.60 -16.23 14.50
N SER A 293 -24.67 -17.06 14.48
CA SER A 293 -24.79 -18.26 15.31
C SER A 293 -24.01 -19.46 14.73
N HIS A 294 -23.99 -19.56 13.41
CA HIS A 294 -23.28 -20.59 12.69
C HIS A 294 -22.55 -19.96 11.51
N ILE A 295 -21.32 -20.34 11.31
CA ILE A 295 -20.50 -19.91 10.16
C ILE A 295 -20.05 -21.18 9.45
N THR A 296 -20.55 -21.39 8.23
CA THR A 296 -20.25 -22.57 7.44
C THR A 296 -19.45 -22.18 6.20
N GLY A 297 -18.28 -22.77 6.05
CA GLY A 297 -17.50 -22.71 4.82
C GLY A 297 -17.70 -23.98 4.01
N PHE A 298 -17.78 -23.82 2.70
CA PHE A 298 -17.79 -24.91 1.72
C PHE A 298 -16.51 -24.87 0.90
N SER A 299 -15.94 -26.04 0.60
CA SER A 299 -14.85 -26.14 -0.37
C SER A 299 -15.38 -25.91 -1.79
N LYS A 300 -14.56 -25.33 -2.66
CA LYS A 300 -14.91 -25.17 -4.08
C LYS A 300 -14.62 -26.46 -4.80
N VAL A 301 -15.65 -27.15 -5.26
CA VAL A 301 -15.58 -28.37 -6.09
C VAL A 301 -16.39 -28.18 -7.35
N GLU A 302 -16.11 -28.98 -8.40
CA GLU A 302 -16.86 -28.91 -9.67
C GLU A 302 -18.31 -29.38 -9.53
N ASN A 303 -18.59 -30.30 -8.57
CA ASN A 303 -19.94 -30.75 -8.23
C ASN A 303 -20.29 -30.31 -6.81
N GLU A 304 -21.35 -29.51 -6.65
CA GLU A 304 -21.78 -28.98 -5.35
C GLU A 304 -22.14 -30.07 -4.33
N GLU A 305 -22.56 -31.29 -4.81
CA GLU A 305 -22.88 -32.44 -3.96
C GLU A 305 -21.65 -33.03 -3.26
N ASP A 306 -20.46 -32.84 -3.79
CA ASP A 306 -19.20 -33.37 -3.26
C ASP A 306 -18.43 -32.33 -2.41
N ALA A 307 -19.02 -31.15 -2.16
CA ALA A 307 -18.36 -30.09 -1.41
C ALA A 307 -18.16 -30.46 0.06
N ASP A 308 -16.91 -30.54 0.49
CA ASP A 308 -16.58 -30.58 1.91
C ASP A 308 -17.09 -29.31 2.60
N HIS A 309 -17.60 -29.45 3.82
CA HIS A 309 -18.01 -28.29 4.60
C HIS A 309 -17.54 -28.39 6.04
N TYR A 310 -17.33 -27.25 6.67
CA TYR A 310 -17.07 -27.13 8.10
C TYR A 310 -17.92 -26.02 8.69
N THR A 311 -18.48 -26.24 9.88
CA THR A 311 -19.33 -25.28 10.57
C THR A 311 -18.75 -24.94 11.94
N TYR A 312 -18.52 -23.66 12.17
CA TYR A 312 -18.25 -23.10 13.49
C TYR A 312 -19.56 -22.69 14.15
N GLU A 313 -19.75 -23.13 15.40
CA GLU A 313 -20.93 -22.79 16.22
C GLU A 313 -20.58 -21.75 17.27
N ASN A 314 -21.29 -20.62 17.26
CA ASN A 314 -21.23 -19.63 18.33
C ASN A 314 -22.16 -20.01 19.49
N LYS A 315 -21.59 -20.62 20.51
CA LYS A 315 -22.34 -21.15 21.67
C LYS A 315 -23.12 -20.08 22.47
N LEU A 316 -22.75 -18.81 22.36
CA LEU A 316 -23.51 -17.74 23.03
C LEU A 316 -24.88 -17.54 22.37
N LEU A 317 -24.90 -17.46 21.05
CA LEU A 317 -26.14 -17.25 20.30
C LEU A 317 -27.00 -18.50 20.26
N THR A 318 -26.40 -19.69 20.09
CA THR A 318 -27.17 -20.95 20.05
C THR A 318 -27.84 -21.26 21.39
N LYS A 319 -27.17 -21.01 22.52
CA LYS A 319 -27.78 -21.11 23.87
C LYS A 319 -28.90 -20.10 24.09
N ALA A 320 -28.81 -18.94 23.46
CA ALA A 320 -29.86 -17.92 23.52
C ALA A 320 -31.03 -18.19 22.55
N GLY A 321 -30.97 -19.29 21.79
CA GLY A 321 -31.99 -19.65 20.79
C GLY A 321 -31.99 -18.76 19.54
N VAL A 322 -30.91 -18.03 19.29
CA VAL A 322 -30.79 -17.12 18.16
C VAL A 322 -30.24 -17.87 16.96
N LEU A 323 -31.00 -17.96 15.87
CA LEU A 323 -30.58 -18.56 14.62
C LEU A 323 -30.20 -17.49 13.59
N ARG A 324 -28.90 -17.35 13.34
CA ARG A 324 -28.32 -16.41 12.36
C ARG A 324 -27.17 -17.10 11.62
N PRO A 325 -27.47 -17.94 10.63
CA PRO A 325 -26.42 -18.63 9.87
C PRO A 325 -25.75 -17.69 8.85
N PHE A 326 -24.48 -17.90 8.63
CA PHE A 326 -23.68 -17.30 7.55
C PHE A 326 -22.94 -18.41 6.79
N THR A 327 -22.98 -18.38 5.48
CA THR A 327 -22.30 -19.35 4.62
C THR A 327 -21.41 -18.64 3.62
N PHE A 328 -20.26 -19.25 3.30
CA PHE A 328 -19.35 -18.77 2.27
C PHE A 328 -18.63 -19.92 1.60
N VAL A 329 -18.12 -19.68 0.40
CA VAL A 329 -17.24 -20.64 -0.30
C VAL A 329 -15.81 -20.21 0.01
N ALA A 330 -15.02 -21.17 0.55
CA ALA A 330 -13.59 -21.00 0.70
C ALA A 330 -12.95 -21.42 -0.63
N ASP A 331 -12.62 -20.43 -1.45
CA ASP A 331 -11.90 -20.67 -2.69
C ASP A 331 -10.55 -21.33 -2.36
N ASP A 332 -10.25 -22.48 -2.97
CA ASP A 332 -8.97 -23.22 -2.90
C ASP A 332 -8.58 -23.84 -1.54
N ALA A 333 -9.52 -24.02 -0.62
CA ALA A 333 -9.23 -24.71 0.63
C ALA A 333 -9.36 -26.24 0.48
N THR A 334 -8.28 -26.97 0.79
CA THR A 334 -8.36 -28.39 1.11
C THR A 334 -9.17 -28.58 2.41
N SER A 335 -9.70 -29.77 2.67
CA SER A 335 -10.50 -30.08 3.87
C SER A 335 -9.80 -29.65 5.17
N THR A 336 -8.48 -29.74 5.25
CA THR A 336 -7.68 -29.32 6.42
C THR A 336 -7.57 -27.79 6.56
N ASP A 337 -7.55 -27.07 5.46
CA ASP A 337 -7.47 -25.61 5.45
C ASP A 337 -8.86 -24.98 5.60
N LEU A 338 -9.92 -25.67 5.23
CA LEU A 338 -11.31 -25.22 5.35
C LEU A 338 -11.70 -24.92 6.80
N GLN A 339 -11.34 -25.79 7.74
CA GLN A 339 -11.57 -25.53 9.16
C GLN A 339 -10.88 -24.25 9.61
N LYS A 340 -9.60 -24.06 9.25
CA LYS A 340 -8.84 -22.85 9.58
C LYS A 340 -9.46 -21.61 8.96
N ALA A 341 -9.91 -21.70 7.71
CA ALA A 341 -10.57 -20.59 7.03
C ALA A 341 -11.87 -20.16 7.74
N VAL A 342 -12.68 -21.15 8.19
CA VAL A 342 -13.92 -20.88 8.93
C VAL A 342 -13.62 -20.32 10.32
N GLU A 343 -12.65 -20.86 11.04
CA GLU A 343 -12.23 -20.33 12.35
C GLU A 343 -11.64 -18.93 12.25
N ALA A 344 -10.85 -18.65 11.21
CA ALA A 344 -10.34 -17.31 10.93
C ALA A 344 -11.48 -16.33 10.64
N LYS A 345 -12.45 -16.73 9.81
CA LYS A 345 -13.66 -15.93 9.53
C LYS A 345 -14.48 -15.67 10.78
N ALA A 346 -14.64 -16.67 11.65
CA ALA A 346 -15.32 -16.52 12.93
C ALA A 346 -14.59 -15.57 13.90
N GLY A 347 -13.28 -15.49 13.82
CA GLY A 347 -12.47 -14.55 14.61
C GLY A 347 -12.49 -13.10 14.09
N GLN A 348 -12.92 -12.88 12.85
CA GLN A 348 -13.05 -11.55 12.22
C GLN A 348 -14.44 -10.93 12.42
N ILE A 349 -15.41 -11.73 12.75
CA ILE A 349 -16.82 -11.38 12.96
C ILE A 349 -17.13 -11.34 14.47
#